data_59b92249536fbc8d16ccd1e29baee920
#
_entry.id   59b92249536fbc8d16ccd1e29baee920
#
_cell.length_a   1.000
_cell.length_b   1.000
_cell.length_c   1.000
_cell.angle_alpha   90.00
_cell.angle_beta   90.00
_cell.angle_gamma   90.00
#
_symmetry.space_group_name_H-M   'P 1'
#
loop_
_entity.id
_entity.type
_entity.pdbx_description
1 polymer ?
#
loop_
_entity_poly.entity_id
_entity_poly.type
_entity_poly.pdbx_seq_one_letter_code
_entity_poly.pdbx_strand_id
1 'polypeptide(L)'
;MFFGVMMVFSGKGLVGFRGWALVAACGAAVMASVVLVACGGGTTQQTVFKATRVLAFGDETSVLTPTGMKYAVNALDANAAVDCLANPLWIQTVAKIYTFVYPQCNPTASTEVKAFTLAAFGAQVNELRAQIDQQVSGGGGIGGGIGAGDLALVLVGANDVLALYAQYPTRSEADILTDARARGDLLAAQVNRLVNLGARVIVSSAIDMGVTPYAVAQKAAFTDTDRAALLTRITAALNGRMRVGILNDGRYVGLVLADEMVQTMVKSPASFALTNAVSVICNVALPNCTSKTLIDTATEATWLWADATHLSAAGQTRLGSLAQQRAQGNPF
;
A
#
# COMPACT_ATOMS: atom_id res chain seq x y z
N MET A 1 -14.71 -60.39 6.89
CA MET A 1 -15.88 -61.04 7.47
C MET A 1 -17.11 -60.39 6.84
N PHE A 2 -17.77 -61.19 6.00
CA PHE A 2 -19.20 -61.21 5.61
C PHE A 2 -19.79 -59.97 4.90
N PHE A 3 -20.20 -60.12 3.72
CA PHE A 3 -21.33 -60.63 2.87
C PHE A 3 -22.06 -59.39 2.33
N GLY A 4 -22.25 -59.10 1.12
CA GLY A 4 -22.61 -59.90 -0.05
C GLY A 4 -24.12 -60.09 -0.15
N VAL A 5 -24.82 -59.34 -1.03
CA VAL A 5 -25.99 -59.96 -1.73
C VAL A 5 -26.20 -59.19 -3.06
N MET A 6 -26.12 -59.99 -4.08
CA MET A 6 -26.49 -59.74 -5.47
C MET A 6 -27.95 -60.24 -5.63
N MET A 7 -28.79 -59.43 -6.29
CA MET A 7 -30.04 -60.02 -6.85
C MET A 7 -30.23 -59.52 -8.30
N VAL A 8 -30.16 -60.53 -9.15
CA VAL A 8 -30.57 -60.54 -10.54
C VAL A 8 -32.04 -60.88 -10.57
N PHE A 9 -32.85 -60.23 -11.33
CA PHE A 9 -34.08 -60.83 -11.91
C PHE A 9 -34.26 -60.40 -13.37
N SER A 10 -34.39 -61.45 -14.17
CA SER A 10 -34.67 -61.53 -15.59
C SER A 10 -36.21 -61.57 -15.85
N GLY A 11 -36.61 -61.03 -17.00
CA GLY A 11 -37.97 -61.44 -17.49
C GLY A 11 -38.51 -60.50 -18.59
N LYS A 12 -38.18 -60.79 -19.80
CA LYS A 12 -38.98 -60.97 -21.05
C LYS A 12 -40.32 -60.21 -21.19
N GLY A 13 -40.46 -59.52 -22.33
CA GLY A 13 -41.65 -59.72 -23.16
C GLY A 13 -42.25 -58.47 -23.80
N LEU A 14 -41.95 -58.27 -25.00
CA LEU A 14 -42.73 -58.18 -26.25
C LEU A 14 -43.62 -56.94 -26.56
N VAL A 15 -43.30 -56.41 -27.76
CA VAL A 15 -44.17 -55.93 -28.85
C VAL A 15 -44.74 -54.48 -28.79
N GLY A 16 -44.15 -53.66 -29.59
CA GLY A 16 -44.78 -52.96 -30.71
C GLY A 16 -45.71 -51.75 -30.41
N PHE A 17 -45.19 -50.62 -30.63
CA PHE A 17 -45.94 -49.57 -31.39
C PHE A 17 -44.91 -48.61 -31.99
N ARG A 18 -44.71 -48.71 -33.26
CA ARG A 18 -43.95 -47.80 -34.12
C ARG A 18 -44.77 -46.55 -34.44
N GLY A 19 -44.08 -45.42 -34.32
CA GLY A 19 -44.42 -44.27 -35.11
C GLY A 19 -45.39 -43.32 -34.40
N TRP A 20 -44.80 -42.28 -33.76
CA TRP A 20 -45.30 -40.91 -33.67
C TRP A 20 -44.61 -40.05 -32.60
N ALA A 21 -43.43 -40.47 -32.19
CA ALA A 21 -42.67 -39.75 -31.14
C ALA A 21 -41.44 -38.95 -31.68
N LEU A 22 -41.24 -38.85 -32.99
CA LEU A 22 -40.05 -38.23 -33.56
C LEU A 22 -40.20 -36.74 -34.02
N VAL A 23 -41.44 -36.19 -33.98
CA VAL A 23 -41.68 -34.81 -34.38
C VAL A 23 -41.81 -33.83 -33.21
N ALA A 24 -42.09 -34.33 -31.99
CA ALA A 24 -42.18 -33.49 -30.80
C ALA A 24 -40.84 -33.18 -30.11
N ALA A 25 -39.79 -33.99 -30.37
CA ALA A 25 -38.49 -33.81 -29.71
C ALA A 25 -37.55 -32.73 -30.36
N CYS A 26 -37.76 -32.39 -31.62
CA CYS A 26 -36.98 -31.35 -32.29
C CYS A 26 -37.49 -29.93 -32.00
N GLY A 27 -38.74 -29.72 -31.60
CA GLY A 27 -39.28 -28.43 -31.29
C GLY A 27 -38.84 -27.87 -29.92
N ALA A 28 -38.58 -28.75 -28.95
CA ALA A 28 -38.16 -28.35 -27.61
C ALA A 28 -36.66 -28.03 -27.50
N ALA A 29 -35.82 -28.59 -28.37
CA ALA A 29 -34.41 -28.33 -28.37
C ALA A 29 -34.04 -26.98 -28.99
N VAL A 30 -34.86 -26.46 -29.93
CA VAL A 30 -34.63 -25.16 -30.57
C VAL A 30 -35.10 -24.01 -29.67
N MET A 31 -36.12 -24.21 -28.83
CA MET A 31 -36.56 -23.17 -27.88
C MET A 31 -35.64 -23.04 -26.64
N ALA A 32 -34.93 -24.11 -26.26
CA ALA A 32 -33.96 -24.07 -25.15
C ALA A 32 -32.64 -23.35 -25.53
N SER A 33 -32.30 -23.30 -26.82
CA SER A 33 -31.06 -22.65 -27.27
C SER A 33 -31.18 -21.14 -27.45
N VAL A 34 -32.38 -20.57 -27.47
CA VAL A 34 -32.60 -19.13 -27.63
C VAL A 34 -32.58 -18.40 -26.26
N VAL A 35 -32.77 -19.10 -25.14
CA VAL A 35 -32.78 -18.51 -23.79
C VAL A 35 -31.38 -18.44 -23.17
N LEU A 36 -30.38 -19.13 -23.73
CA LEU A 36 -28.99 -19.12 -23.23
C LEU A 36 -28.11 -17.99 -23.82
N VAL A 37 -28.63 -17.19 -24.74
CA VAL A 37 -27.90 -16.04 -25.32
C VAL A 37 -28.23 -14.71 -24.63
N ALA A 38 -29.15 -14.69 -23.63
CA ALA A 38 -29.58 -13.47 -22.95
C ALA A 38 -28.84 -13.18 -21.63
N CYS A 39 -27.82 -13.96 -21.26
CA CYS A 39 -26.78 -13.52 -20.32
C CYS A 39 -25.59 -12.98 -21.11
N GLY A 40 -25.85 -11.99 -21.95
CA GLY A 40 -24.83 -11.13 -22.50
C GLY A 40 -24.24 -10.31 -21.37
N GLY A 41 -23.28 -10.88 -20.62
CA GLY A 41 -22.35 -10.11 -19.88
C GLY A 41 -21.71 -9.16 -20.87
N GLY A 42 -22.12 -7.89 -20.84
CA GLY A 42 -21.41 -6.85 -21.54
C GLY A 42 -19.95 -6.90 -21.09
N THR A 43 -19.10 -7.48 -21.90
CA THR A 43 -17.65 -7.36 -21.77
C THR A 43 -17.29 -5.92 -22.12
N THR A 44 -17.63 -4.98 -21.24
CA THR A 44 -16.82 -3.78 -21.12
C THR A 44 -15.51 -4.26 -20.57
N GLN A 45 -14.64 -4.78 -21.44
CA GLN A 45 -13.25 -4.99 -21.11
C GLN A 45 -12.72 -3.64 -20.64
N GLN A 46 -12.64 -3.47 -19.33
CA GLN A 46 -12.02 -2.29 -18.77
C GLN A 46 -10.56 -2.35 -19.21
N THR A 47 -10.12 -1.39 -20.01
CA THR A 47 -8.73 -1.29 -20.41
C THR A 47 -7.88 -1.18 -19.16
N VAL A 48 -6.94 -2.12 -18.98
CA VAL A 48 -6.00 -2.09 -17.85
C VAL A 48 -5.25 -0.75 -17.88
N PHE A 49 -5.26 -0.04 -16.77
CA PHE A 49 -4.53 1.21 -16.63
C PHE A 49 -3.03 0.99 -16.83
N LYS A 50 -2.43 1.82 -17.68
CA LYS A 50 -1.00 1.84 -17.93
C LYS A 50 -0.45 3.19 -17.53
N ALA A 51 0.27 3.27 -16.42
CA ALA A 51 0.92 4.51 -16.03
C ALA A 51 1.91 4.97 -17.09
N THR A 52 1.92 6.26 -17.39
CA THR A 52 2.95 6.93 -18.20
C THR A 52 3.95 7.67 -17.33
N ARG A 53 3.59 7.94 -16.06
CA ARG A 53 4.40 8.59 -15.04
C ARG A 53 3.96 8.15 -13.65
N VAL A 54 4.89 8.08 -12.70
CA VAL A 54 4.64 7.85 -11.27
C VAL A 54 5.04 9.11 -10.49
N LEU A 55 4.15 9.61 -9.65
CA LEU A 55 4.35 10.78 -8.81
C LEU A 55 4.15 10.39 -7.34
N ALA A 56 5.18 10.48 -6.52
CA ALA A 56 5.09 10.19 -5.08
C ALA A 56 5.00 11.47 -4.27
N PHE A 57 4.07 11.49 -3.32
CA PHE A 57 3.81 12.61 -2.41
C PHE A 57 3.79 12.11 -0.97
N GLY A 58 4.08 13.01 -0.02
CA GLY A 58 3.95 12.73 1.41
C GLY A 58 5.22 12.99 2.19
N ASP A 59 5.53 12.09 3.12
CA ASP A 59 6.60 12.22 4.08
C ASP A 59 7.89 11.46 3.69
N GLU A 60 8.86 11.40 4.60
CA GLU A 60 10.17 10.78 4.41
C GLU A 60 10.15 9.30 4.06
N THR A 61 9.05 8.60 4.32
CA THR A 61 8.86 7.21 3.89
C THR A 61 8.94 7.05 2.36
N SER A 62 8.73 8.15 1.64
CA SER A 62 8.75 8.24 0.17
C SER A 62 9.89 9.12 -0.37
N VAL A 63 10.86 9.53 0.45
CA VAL A 63 11.95 10.41 0.04
C VAL A 63 13.15 9.61 -0.49
N LEU A 64 13.58 9.98 -1.69
CA LEU A 64 14.92 9.69 -2.21
C LEU A 64 15.72 11.00 -2.18
N THR A 65 16.84 11.04 -1.45
CA THR A 65 17.73 12.20 -1.42
C THR A 65 18.42 12.39 -2.78
N PRO A 66 18.99 13.55 -3.08
CA PRO A 66 19.74 13.76 -4.33
C PRO A 66 20.88 12.77 -4.54
N THR A 67 21.40 12.15 -3.47
CA THR A 67 22.47 11.15 -3.49
C THR A 67 21.93 9.70 -3.50
N GLY A 68 20.62 9.51 -3.68
CA GLY A 68 19.99 8.18 -3.70
C GLY A 68 19.78 7.52 -2.33
N MET A 69 20.09 8.23 -1.23
CA MET A 69 19.82 7.73 0.12
C MET A 69 18.34 7.82 0.48
N LYS A 70 17.94 6.97 1.43
CA LYS A 70 16.55 6.76 1.87
C LYS A 70 16.46 6.89 3.39
N TYR A 71 15.28 7.26 3.88
CA TYR A 71 14.97 7.20 5.31
C TYR A 71 14.58 5.77 5.72
N ALA A 72 15.51 4.85 5.44
CA ALA A 72 15.48 3.43 5.77
C ALA A 72 16.94 2.93 5.84
N VAL A 73 17.16 1.61 5.85
CA VAL A 73 18.52 1.06 5.71
C VAL A 73 18.97 1.11 4.27
N ASN A 74 20.04 1.84 3.99
CA ASN A 74 20.65 1.93 2.67
C ASN A 74 21.61 0.75 2.45
N ALA A 75 21.45 0.03 1.34
CA ALA A 75 22.42 -0.97 0.92
C ALA A 75 23.66 -0.30 0.34
N LEU A 76 24.79 -1.01 0.43
CA LEU A 76 26.06 -0.61 -0.19
C LEU A 76 26.45 -1.65 -1.24
N ASP A 77 27.05 -1.16 -2.33
CA ASP A 77 27.66 -1.99 -3.34
C ASP A 77 29.04 -2.55 -2.90
N ALA A 78 29.70 -3.29 -3.79
CA ALA A 78 31.03 -3.86 -3.51
C ALA A 78 32.13 -2.80 -3.27
N ASN A 79 31.92 -1.56 -3.71
CA ASN A 79 32.83 -0.42 -3.52
C ASN A 79 32.48 0.41 -2.29
N ALA A 80 31.53 -0.03 -1.47
CA ALA A 80 30.98 0.70 -0.34
C ALA A 80 30.26 2.03 -0.71
N ALA A 81 29.83 2.18 -1.95
CA ALA A 81 28.95 3.24 -2.39
C ALA A 81 27.47 2.84 -2.17
N VAL A 82 26.58 3.84 -2.04
CA VAL A 82 25.15 3.57 -1.86
C VAL A 82 24.59 2.92 -3.12
N ASP A 83 24.06 1.70 -2.98
CA ASP A 83 23.24 1.04 -3.99
C ASP A 83 21.78 1.43 -3.78
N CYS A 84 21.35 2.48 -4.46
CA CYS A 84 20.00 2.99 -4.33
C CYS A 84 18.90 2.08 -4.92
N LEU A 85 19.26 1.07 -5.71
CA LEU A 85 18.32 0.08 -6.25
C LEU A 85 18.08 -1.08 -5.28
N ALA A 86 19.07 -1.42 -4.46
CA ALA A 86 18.91 -2.40 -3.39
C ALA A 86 18.11 -1.78 -2.22
N ASN A 87 17.47 -2.63 -1.41
CA ASN A 87 16.57 -2.19 -0.34
C ASN A 87 15.57 -1.10 -0.80
N PRO A 88 14.76 -1.34 -1.84
CA PRO A 88 13.92 -0.32 -2.44
C PRO A 88 12.87 0.22 -1.44
N LEU A 89 12.57 1.51 -1.53
CA LEU A 89 11.37 2.07 -0.93
C LEU A 89 10.12 1.52 -1.63
N TRP A 90 8.98 1.58 -0.94
CA TRP A 90 7.69 1.17 -1.47
C TRP A 90 7.35 1.85 -2.80
N ILE A 91 7.70 3.13 -2.97
CA ILE A 91 7.49 3.89 -4.20
C ILE A 91 8.34 3.36 -5.36
N GLN A 92 9.58 2.90 -5.09
CA GLN A 92 10.46 2.30 -6.09
C GLN A 92 9.91 0.94 -6.54
N THR A 93 9.36 0.15 -5.60
CA THR A 93 8.71 -1.13 -5.90
C THR A 93 7.54 -0.95 -6.86
N VAL A 94 6.70 0.08 -6.66
CA VAL A 94 5.59 0.39 -7.57
C VAL A 94 6.09 0.90 -8.93
N ALA A 95 7.06 1.82 -8.96
CA ALA A 95 7.60 2.37 -10.21
C ALA A 95 8.21 1.27 -11.09
N LYS A 96 8.85 0.26 -10.48
CA LYS A 96 9.45 -0.88 -11.16
C LYS A 96 8.45 -1.70 -11.99
N ILE A 97 7.16 -1.73 -11.63
CA ILE A 97 6.11 -2.42 -12.41
C ILE A 97 6.04 -1.87 -13.83
N TYR A 98 6.27 -0.57 -13.96
CA TYR A 98 6.21 0.17 -15.22
C TYR A 98 7.60 0.38 -15.85
N THR A 99 8.65 -0.26 -15.30
CA THR A 99 10.06 -0.06 -15.69
C THR A 99 10.58 1.37 -15.48
N PHE A 100 9.90 2.18 -14.67
CA PHE A 100 10.27 3.57 -14.42
C PHE A 100 11.33 3.68 -13.33
N VAL A 101 12.25 4.63 -13.51
CA VAL A 101 13.30 4.96 -12.56
C VAL A 101 13.15 6.37 -12.03
N TYR A 102 13.58 6.59 -10.79
CA TYR A 102 13.69 7.91 -10.17
C TYR A 102 15.01 8.57 -10.59
N PRO A 103 15.06 9.87 -10.90
CA PRO A 103 16.30 10.54 -11.28
C PRO A 103 17.39 10.46 -10.21
N GLN A 104 17.00 10.42 -8.92
CA GLN A 104 17.91 10.24 -7.78
C GLN A 104 18.50 8.83 -7.68
N CYS A 105 17.94 7.87 -8.41
CA CYS A 105 18.35 6.47 -8.40
C CYS A 105 18.35 5.91 -9.82
N ASN A 106 19.28 6.39 -10.66
CA ASN A 106 19.42 5.98 -12.07
C ASN A 106 20.87 5.62 -12.41
N PRO A 107 21.47 4.59 -11.77
CA PRO A 107 22.87 4.24 -11.97
C PRO A 107 23.17 3.70 -13.36
N THR A 108 22.16 3.22 -14.08
CA THR A 108 22.30 2.66 -15.45
C THR A 108 22.05 3.69 -16.56
N ALA A 109 21.88 4.97 -16.22
CA ALA A 109 21.51 6.04 -17.15
C ALA A 109 20.29 5.67 -18.04
N SER A 110 19.30 5.00 -17.45
CA SER A 110 18.05 4.66 -18.13
C SER A 110 17.35 5.91 -18.65
N THR A 111 16.76 5.83 -19.83
CA THR A 111 15.91 6.90 -20.40
C THR A 111 14.49 6.89 -19.83
N GLU A 112 14.11 5.84 -19.08
CA GLU A 112 12.78 5.69 -18.46
C GLU A 112 12.66 6.46 -17.14
N VAL A 113 13.23 7.65 -17.04
CA VAL A 113 13.08 8.57 -15.90
C VAL A 113 11.67 9.16 -15.93
N LYS A 114 10.72 8.38 -15.39
CA LYS A 114 9.29 8.69 -15.36
C LYS A 114 8.68 8.52 -13.97
N ALA A 115 9.51 8.29 -12.96
CA ALA A 115 9.09 8.26 -11.56
C ALA A 115 9.73 9.44 -10.82
N PHE A 116 8.94 10.19 -10.06
CA PHE A 116 9.36 11.38 -9.35
C PHE A 116 8.79 11.41 -7.95
N THR A 117 9.56 11.96 -6.99
CA THR A 117 9.08 12.19 -5.64
C THR A 117 9.09 13.67 -5.30
N LEU A 118 7.97 14.15 -4.79
CA LEU A 118 7.77 15.47 -4.20
C LEU A 118 7.63 15.36 -2.66
N ALA A 119 7.73 14.13 -2.14
CA ALA A 119 7.71 13.87 -0.70
C ALA A 119 8.87 14.60 -0.01
N ALA A 120 8.66 15.00 1.24
CA ALA A 120 9.64 15.77 1.99
C ALA A 120 9.76 15.23 3.43
N PHE A 121 10.97 15.36 3.98
CA PHE A 121 11.24 15.03 5.38
C PHE A 121 10.37 15.89 6.31
N GLY A 122 9.75 15.27 7.30
CA GLY A 122 8.92 15.94 8.30
C GLY A 122 7.55 16.40 7.79
N ALA A 123 7.20 16.11 6.53
CA ALA A 123 5.94 16.57 5.96
C ALA A 123 4.73 15.97 6.69
N GLN A 124 3.76 16.81 6.94
CA GLN A 124 2.44 16.49 7.48
C GLN A 124 1.39 16.58 6.37
N VAL A 125 0.15 16.27 6.67
CA VAL A 125 -0.97 16.35 5.71
C VAL A 125 -1.15 17.75 5.11
N ASN A 126 -0.82 18.82 5.87
CA ASN A 126 -0.92 20.20 5.37
C ASN A 126 0.07 20.47 4.21
N GLU A 127 1.28 19.90 4.27
CA GLU A 127 2.30 20.06 3.24
C GLU A 127 1.95 19.31 1.95
N LEU A 128 1.13 18.26 2.03
CA LEU A 128 0.69 17.50 0.84
C LEU A 128 0.02 18.40 -0.20
N ARG A 129 -0.76 19.38 0.24
CA ARG A 129 -1.37 20.35 -0.67
C ARG A 129 -0.32 21.11 -1.46
N ALA A 130 0.72 21.61 -0.79
CA ALA A 130 1.81 22.37 -1.43
C ALA A 130 2.59 21.50 -2.42
N GLN A 131 2.86 20.23 -2.08
CA GLN A 131 3.49 19.27 -2.98
C GLN A 131 2.66 19.05 -4.27
N ILE A 132 1.34 18.92 -4.15
CA ILE A 132 0.44 18.79 -5.30
C ILE A 132 0.42 20.11 -6.12
N ASP A 133 0.33 21.27 -5.45
CA ASP A 133 0.34 22.58 -6.11
C ASP A 133 1.65 22.81 -6.88
N GLN A 134 2.78 22.41 -6.32
CA GLN A 134 4.08 22.43 -6.99
C GLN A 134 4.08 21.62 -8.28
N GLN A 135 3.53 20.41 -8.25
CA GLN A 135 3.43 19.56 -9.45
C GLN A 135 2.48 20.15 -10.49
N VAL A 136 1.31 20.66 -10.07
CA VAL A 136 0.32 21.27 -10.97
C VAL A 136 0.89 22.50 -11.67
N SER A 137 1.66 23.33 -10.97
CA SER A 137 2.27 24.55 -11.52
C SER A 137 3.50 24.31 -12.40
N GLY A 138 3.99 23.06 -12.49
CA GLY A 138 5.22 22.72 -13.24
C GLY A 138 6.50 23.08 -12.52
N GLY A 139 6.43 23.37 -11.24
CA GLY A 139 7.60 23.61 -10.40
C GLY A 139 8.43 22.32 -10.25
N GLY A 140 9.75 22.42 -10.43
CA GLY A 140 10.68 21.29 -10.21
C GLY A 140 11.17 20.55 -11.45
N GLY A 141 10.84 21.00 -12.68
CA GLY A 141 11.41 20.42 -13.91
C GLY A 141 10.89 19.03 -14.31
N ILE A 142 9.81 18.57 -13.67
CA ILE A 142 9.27 17.21 -13.82
C ILE A 142 8.22 17.11 -14.95
N GLY A 143 7.99 18.22 -15.68
CA GLY A 143 6.81 18.37 -16.54
C GLY A 143 5.55 18.64 -15.72
N GLY A 144 4.95 19.83 -15.93
CA GLY A 144 3.80 20.30 -15.15
C GLY A 144 2.53 19.51 -15.38
N GLY A 145 1.59 19.74 -14.46
CA GLY A 145 0.27 19.13 -14.52
C GLY A 145 0.20 17.73 -13.91
N ILE A 146 -1.03 17.30 -13.70
CA ILE A 146 -1.41 15.94 -13.30
C ILE A 146 -2.53 15.50 -14.21
N GLY A 147 -2.53 14.26 -14.72
CA GLY A 147 -3.51 13.82 -15.70
C GLY A 147 -3.74 12.31 -15.72
N ALA A 148 -4.49 11.86 -16.72
CA ALA A 148 -5.01 10.49 -16.82
C ALA A 148 -3.95 9.39 -16.97
N GLY A 149 -2.72 9.76 -17.35
CA GLY A 149 -1.58 8.84 -17.42
C GLY A 149 -0.77 8.76 -16.13
N ASP A 150 -1.09 9.54 -15.12
CA ASP A 150 -0.32 9.59 -13.88
C ASP A 150 -0.84 8.58 -12.85
N LEU A 151 0.11 7.88 -12.21
CA LEU A 151 -0.12 7.12 -10.98
C LEU A 151 0.46 7.94 -9.80
N ALA A 152 -0.42 8.47 -8.98
CA ALA A 152 -0.03 9.17 -7.76
C ALA A 152 0.09 8.18 -6.59
N LEU A 153 1.20 8.24 -5.87
CA LEU A 153 1.47 7.46 -4.66
C LEU A 153 1.47 8.41 -3.46
N VAL A 154 0.64 8.16 -2.47
CA VAL A 154 0.47 9.06 -1.31
C VAL A 154 0.67 8.28 -0.01
N LEU A 155 1.62 8.73 0.81
CA LEU A 155 1.80 8.27 2.18
C LEU A 155 2.25 9.44 3.05
N VAL A 156 1.44 9.79 4.04
CA VAL A 156 1.68 10.88 5.01
C VAL A 156 0.80 10.66 6.23
N GLY A 157 1.17 11.23 7.37
CA GLY A 157 0.36 11.24 8.58
C GLY A 157 1.10 10.77 9.82
N ALA A 158 2.24 10.08 9.70
CA ALA A 158 3.07 9.71 10.85
C ALA A 158 3.54 10.95 11.62
N ASN A 159 4.02 11.98 10.92
CA ASN A 159 4.44 13.24 11.52
C ASN A 159 3.27 14.03 12.14
N ASP A 160 2.05 13.95 11.56
CA ASP A 160 0.84 14.50 12.18
C ASP A 160 0.54 13.84 13.52
N VAL A 161 0.59 12.50 13.58
CA VAL A 161 0.36 11.72 14.80
C VAL A 161 1.36 12.09 15.87
N LEU A 162 2.66 12.18 15.54
CA LEU A 162 3.70 12.56 16.49
C LEU A 162 3.54 14.00 16.99
N ALA A 163 3.22 14.94 16.09
CA ALA A 163 3.00 16.35 16.44
C ALA A 163 1.77 16.54 17.34
N LEU A 164 0.70 15.79 17.11
CA LEU A 164 -0.50 15.80 17.95
C LEU A 164 -0.21 15.14 19.30
N TYR A 165 0.44 14.00 19.33
CA TYR A 165 0.83 13.30 20.54
C TYR A 165 1.72 14.17 21.45
N ALA A 166 2.65 14.94 20.89
CA ALA A 166 3.54 15.83 21.63
C ALA A 166 2.78 16.91 22.45
N GLN A 167 1.50 17.17 22.17
CA GLN A 167 0.67 18.12 22.88
C GLN A 167 0.01 17.52 24.15
N TYR A 168 0.07 16.20 24.30
CA TYR A 168 -0.46 15.53 25.49
C TYR A 168 0.59 15.55 26.62
N PRO A 169 0.22 15.78 27.89
CA PRO A 169 -1.15 15.95 28.43
C PRO A 169 -1.65 17.40 28.49
N THR A 170 -0.90 18.37 27.95
CA THR A 170 -1.31 19.79 27.97
C THR A 170 -2.66 19.99 27.30
N ARG A 171 -2.90 19.29 26.19
CA ARG A 171 -4.22 19.16 25.57
C ARG A 171 -4.87 17.82 25.94
N SER A 172 -6.19 17.80 26.02
CA SER A 172 -6.94 16.57 26.28
C SER A 172 -6.83 15.58 25.11
N GLU A 173 -6.92 14.28 25.42
CA GLU A 173 -6.98 13.25 24.37
C GLU A 173 -8.15 13.50 23.41
N ALA A 174 -9.31 13.93 23.90
CA ALA A 174 -10.49 14.19 23.08
C ALA A 174 -10.24 15.27 22.02
N ASP A 175 -9.55 16.35 22.37
CA ASP A 175 -9.19 17.42 21.44
C ASP A 175 -8.16 16.93 20.41
N ILE A 176 -7.15 16.20 20.86
CA ILE A 176 -6.12 15.60 19.99
C ILE A 176 -6.76 14.64 18.96
N LEU A 177 -7.68 13.78 19.39
CA LEU A 177 -8.40 12.89 18.49
C LEU A 177 -9.30 13.65 17.51
N THR A 178 -9.85 14.79 17.91
CA THR A 178 -10.63 15.65 17.02
C THR A 178 -9.76 16.25 15.93
N ASP A 179 -8.58 16.75 16.29
CA ASP A 179 -7.60 17.26 15.31
C ASP A 179 -7.07 16.14 14.39
N ALA A 180 -6.82 14.94 14.93
CA ALA A 180 -6.41 13.79 14.11
C ALA A 180 -7.47 13.44 13.05
N ARG A 181 -8.76 13.48 13.41
CA ARG A 181 -9.84 13.29 12.45
C ARG A 181 -9.84 14.38 11.37
N ALA A 182 -9.64 15.65 11.75
CA ALA A 182 -9.55 16.75 10.79
C ALA A 182 -8.36 16.58 9.83
N ARG A 183 -7.21 16.06 10.29
CA ARG A 183 -6.09 15.70 9.41
C ARG A 183 -6.47 14.58 8.44
N GLY A 184 -7.20 13.57 8.89
CA GLY A 184 -7.72 12.52 8.02
C GLY A 184 -8.67 13.03 6.93
N ASP A 185 -9.56 13.98 7.27
CA ASP A 185 -10.44 14.63 6.29
C ASP A 185 -9.65 15.44 5.26
N LEU A 186 -8.62 16.18 5.68
CA LEU A 186 -7.72 16.92 4.79
C LEU A 186 -6.96 15.98 3.84
N LEU A 187 -6.44 14.86 4.35
CA LEU A 187 -5.77 13.85 3.53
C LEU A 187 -6.70 13.30 2.46
N ALA A 188 -7.92 12.91 2.85
CA ALA A 188 -8.92 12.43 1.91
C ALA A 188 -9.26 13.47 0.83
N ALA A 189 -9.36 14.73 1.20
CA ALA A 189 -9.62 15.83 0.25
C ALA A 189 -8.49 15.96 -0.78
N GLN A 190 -7.22 15.80 -0.38
CA GLN A 190 -6.08 15.86 -1.32
C GLN A 190 -6.03 14.60 -2.22
N VAL A 191 -6.34 13.42 -1.71
CA VAL A 191 -6.47 12.21 -2.51
C VAL A 191 -7.56 12.38 -3.58
N ASN A 192 -8.74 12.86 -3.18
CA ASN A 192 -9.85 13.12 -4.11
C ASN A 192 -9.50 14.22 -5.13
N ARG A 193 -8.70 15.21 -4.73
CA ARG A 193 -8.18 16.24 -5.63
C ARG A 193 -7.29 15.64 -6.71
N LEU A 194 -6.39 14.71 -6.37
CA LEU A 194 -5.54 14.01 -7.35
C LEU A 194 -6.39 13.24 -8.36
N VAL A 195 -7.45 12.56 -7.90
CA VAL A 195 -8.41 11.88 -8.77
C VAL A 195 -9.13 12.87 -9.70
N ASN A 196 -9.57 14.01 -9.17
CA ASN A 196 -10.25 15.05 -9.96
C ASN A 196 -9.32 15.70 -11.00
N LEU A 197 -8.00 15.70 -10.77
CA LEU A 197 -7.00 16.12 -11.76
C LEU A 197 -6.74 15.04 -12.82
N GLY A 198 -7.33 13.86 -12.68
CA GLY A 198 -7.27 12.75 -13.63
C GLY A 198 -6.36 11.58 -13.24
N ALA A 199 -5.56 11.70 -12.19
CA ALA A 199 -4.65 10.64 -11.79
C ALA A 199 -5.39 9.39 -11.26
N ARG A 200 -4.74 8.23 -11.36
CA ARG A 200 -5.02 7.10 -10.49
C ARG A 200 -4.19 7.25 -9.22
N VAL A 201 -4.75 6.90 -8.07
CA VAL A 201 -4.11 7.14 -6.78
C VAL A 201 -3.97 5.84 -5.99
N ILE A 202 -2.75 5.54 -5.54
CA ILE A 202 -2.53 4.58 -4.47
C ILE A 202 -2.23 5.38 -3.20
N VAL A 203 -3.16 5.34 -2.25
CA VAL A 203 -2.99 5.96 -0.94
C VAL A 203 -2.73 4.90 0.11
N SER A 204 -1.72 5.13 0.95
CA SER A 204 -1.47 4.33 2.14
C SER A 204 -2.03 5.02 3.37
N SER A 205 -2.63 4.27 4.28
CA SER A 205 -2.82 4.74 5.65
C SER A 205 -1.46 5.06 6.30
N ALA A 206 -1.41 6.02 7.22
CA ALA A 206 -0.25 6.20 8.08
C ALA A 206 0.01 4.92 8.87
N ILE A 207 1.29 4.53 9.05
CA ILE A 207 1.65 3.38 9.88
C ILE A 207 1.16 3.61 11.32
N ASP A 208 0.80 2.54 12.04
CA ASP A 208 0.39 2.68 13.44
C ASP A 208 1.59 3.07 14.31
N MET A 209 1.62 4.34 14.73
CA MET A 209 2.69 4.87 15.57
C MET A 209 2.72 4.26 16.96
N GLY A 210 1.64 3.64 17.42
CA GLY A 210 1.54 3.01 18.73
C GLY A 210 2.23 1.64 18.83
N VAL A 211 2.69 1.06 17.73
CA VAL A 211 3.44 -0.21 17.72
C VAL A 211 4.93 -0.01 17.41
N THR A 212 5.39 1.23 17.26
CA THR A 212 6.77 1.58 16.95
C THR A 212 7.70 1.45 18.17
N PRO A 213 9.01 1.35 18.00
CA PRO A 213 9.97 1.44 19.12
C PRO A 213 9.83 2.75 19.90
N TYR A 214 9.45 3.85 19.25
CA TYR A 214 9.13 5.12 19.92
C TYR A 214 7.99 4.93 20.93
N ALA A 215 6.90 4.28 20.52
CA ALA A 215 5.74 4.05 21.39
C ALA A 215 6.09 3.14 22.58
N VAL A 216 6.92 2.13 22.37
CA VAL A 216 7.44 1.26 23.44
C VAL A 216 8.22 2.07 24.47
N ALA A 217 9.10 2.97 24.01
CA ALA A 217 9.85 3.86 24.89
C ALA A 217 8.95 4.85 25.65
N GLN A 218 7.94 5.42 24.98
CA GLN A 218 6.96 6.33 25.62
C GLN A 218 6.14 5.60 26.69
N LYS A 219 5.69 4.38 26.42
CA LYS A 219 4.97 3.56 27.40
C LYS A 219 5.83 3.24 28.63
N ALA A 220 7.11 3.02 28.45
CA ALA A 220 8.05 2.76 29.56
C ALA A 220 8.38 4.03 30.36
N ALA A 221 8.42 5.19 29.71
CA ALA A 221 8.80 6.46 30.33
C ALA A 221 7.67 7.13 31.12
N PHE A 222 6.41 6.87 30.79
CA PHE A 222 5.25 7.55 31.38
C PHE A 222 4.27 6.55 31.98
N THR A 223 3.70 6.90 33.14
CA THR A 223 2.76 6.06 33.89
C THR A 223 1.36 6.66 34.00
N ASP A 224 1.15 7.86 33.44
CA ASP A 224 -0.12 8.60 33.49
C ASP A 224 -1.21 7.97 32.62
N THR A 225 -0.82 7.37 31.50
CA THR A 225 -1.68 6.59 30.60
C THR A 225 -0.84 5.61 29.79
N ASP A 226 -1.48 4.64 29.13
CA ASP A 226 -0.78 3.82 28.11
C ASP A 226 -0.50 4.68 26.87
N ARG A 227 0.71 5.26 26.80
CA ARG A 227 1.15 6.16 25.75
C ARG A 227 1.22 5.49 24.38
N ALA A 228 1.54 4.19 24.34
CA ALA A 228 1.51 3.43 23.09
C ALA A 228 0.08 3.28 22.57
N ALA A 229 -0.85 2.92 23.46
CA ALA A 229 -2.26 2.85 23.09
C ALA A 229 -2.84 4.24 22.70
N LEU A 230 -2.38 5.34 23.28
CA LEU A 230 -2.76 6.70 22.88
C LEU A 230 -2.29 6.98 21.43
N LEU A 231 -1.03 6.67 21.08
CA LEU A 231 -0.51 6.82 19.72
C LEU A 231 -1.32 5.99 18.70
N THR A 232 -1.68 4.75 19.04
CA THR A 232 -2.58 3.93 18.19
C THR A 232 -3.93 4.60 18.01
N ARG A 233 -4.55 5.17 19.05
CA ARG A 233 -5.85 5.86 18.93
C ARG A 233 -5.77 7.11 18.06
N ILE A 234 -4.69 7.89 18.17
CA ILE A 234 -4.47 9.08 17.32
C ILE A 234 -4.31 8.63 15.86
N THR A 235 -3.48 7.60 15.58
CA THR A 235 -3.32 7.04 14.24
C THR A 235 -4.66 6.53 13.67
N ALA A 236 -5.41 5.77 14.48
CA ALA A 236 -6.70 5.23 14.07
C ALA A 236 -7.73 6.32 13.76
N ALA A 237 -7.73 7.42 14.52
CA ALA A 237 -8.61 8.57 14.29
C ALA A 237 -8.33 9.25 12.94
N LEU A 238 -7.05 9.48 12.60
CA LEU A 238 -6.62 10.02 11.31
C LEU A 238 -6.98 9.07 10.17
N ASN A 239 -6.52 7.82 10.25
CA ASN A 239 -6.73 6.82 9.21
C ASN A 239 -8.21 6.52 8.97
N GLY A 240 -9.01 6.46 10.04
CA GLY A 240 -10.44 6.20 9.95
C GLY A 240 -11.17 7.27 9.15
N ARG A 241 -10.84 8.56 9.36
CA ARG A 241 -11.44 9.66 8.60
C ARG A 241 -10.96 9.67 7.14
N MET A 242 -9.67 9.44 6.91
CA MET A 242 -9.14 9.30 5.56
C MET A 242 -9.87 8.20 4.79
N ARG A 243 -10.01 7.00 5.37
CA ARG A 243 -10.68 5.86 4.72
C ARG A 243 -12.14 6.14 4.34
N VAL A 244 -12.87 6.85 5.19
CA VAL A 244 -14.27 7.21 4.93
C VAL A 244 -14.38 8.35 3.90
N GLY A 245 -13.42 9.27 3.88
CA GLY A 245 -13.46 10.48 3.06
C GLY A 245 -12.94 10.31 1.63
N ILE A 246 -12.12 9.29 1.35
CA ILE A 246 -11.62 9.04 -0.02
C ILE A 246 -12.73 8.49 -0.92
N LEU A 247 -12.62 8.76 -2.22
CA LEU A 247 -13.51 8.19 -3.22
C LEU A 247 -13.47 6.66 -3.17
N ASN A 248 -14.61 6.05 -2.86
CA ASN A 248 -14.77 4.60 -2.81
C ASN A 248 -15.03 4.03 -4.23
N ASP A 249 -14.07 4.17 -5.12
CA ASP A 249 -14.11 3.61 -6.47
C ASP A 249 -12.72 3.06 -6.82
N GLY A 250 -12.60 1.73 -6.86
CA GLY A 250 -11.35 1.04 -7.16
C GLY A 250 -10.79 1.32 -8.55
N ARG A 251 -11.57 1.96 -9.45
CA ARG A 251 -11.06 2.43 -10.76
C ARG A 251 -10.14 3.64 -10.63
N TYR A 252 -10.17 4.34 -9.50
CA TYR A 252 -9.43 5.57 -9.27
C TYR A 252 -8.54 5.53 -8.05
N VAL A 253 -8.94 4.80 -7.00
CA VAL A 253 -8.23 4.78 -5.72
C VAL A 253 -7.95 3.36 -5.27
N GLY A 254 -6.67 3.03 -5.08
CA GLY A 254 -6.19 1.82 -4.39
C GLY A 254 -5.75 2.17 -2.98
N LEU A 255 -6.36 1.54 -1.97
CA LEU A 255 -6.03 1.75 -0.56
C LEU A 255 -5.07 0.67 -0.05
N VAL A 256 -3.95 1.10 0.53
CA VAL A 256 -2.97 0.25 1.25
C VAL A 256 -3.15 0.45 2.75
N LEU A 257 -3.32 -0.63 3.50
CA LEU A 257 -3.55 -0.61 4.95
C LEU A 257 -2.23 -0.82 5.70
N ALA A 258 -1.37 0.22 5.71
CA ALA A 258 -0.04 0.14 6.33
C ALA A 258 -0.10 0.05 7.86
N ASP A 259 -1.11 0.65 8.50
CA ASP A 259 -1.34 0.49 9.94
C ASP A 259 -1.64 -0.97 10.32
N GLU A 260 -2.53 -1.64 9.60
CA GLU A 260 -2.86 -3.05 9.83
C GLU A 260 -1.66 -3.96 9.50
N MET A 261 -0.88 -3.59 8.47
CA MET A 261 0.35 -4.30 8.11
C MET A 261 1.33 -4.30 9.29
N VAL A 262 1.70 -3.14 9.84
CA VAL A 262 2.69 -3.07 10.94
C VAL A 262 2.16 -3.71 12.22
N GLN A 263 0.88 -3.54 12.56
CA GLN A 263 0.23 -4.20 13.69
C GLN A 263 0.35 -5.73 13.58
N THR A 264 0.09 -6.28 12.39
CA THR A 264 0.17 -7.72 12.15
C THR A 264 1.62 -8.22 12.21
N MET A 265 2.57 -7.46 11.64
CA MET A 265 3.99 -7.79 11.66
C MET A 265 4.57 -7.77 13.10
N VAL A 266 4.16 -6.81 13.92
CA VAL A 266 4.56 -6.74 15.34
C VAL A 266 3.92 -7.85 16.16
N LYS A 267 2.64 -8.17 15.91
CA LYS A 267 1.91 -9.23 16.64
C LYS A 267 2.41 -10.64 16.30
N SER A 268 2.82 -10.87 15.06
CA SER A 268 3.19 -12.20 14.55
C SER A 268 4.44 -12.13 13.66
N PRO A 269 5.60 -11.70 14.20
CA PRO A 269 6.79 -11.40 13.40
C PRO A 269 7.30 -12.62 12.61
N ALA A 270 7.26 -13.82 13.19
CA ALA A 270 7.70 -15.05 12.54
C ALA A 270 6.92 -15.36 11.25
N SER A 271 5.64 -14.97 11.17
CA SER A 271 4.82 -15.14 9.96
C SER A 271 5.30 -14.27 8.77
N PHE A 272 6.17 -13.31 9.06
CA PHE A 272 6.77 -12.40 8.08
C PHE A 272 8.29 -12.60 7.95
N ALA A 273 8.81 -13.72 8.46
CA ALA A 273 10.25 -13.99 8.53
C ALA A 273 11.05 -12.91 9.29
N LEU A 274 10.41 -12.22 10.24
CA LEU A 274 11.08 -11.24 11.09
C LEU A 274 11.62 -11.91 12.35
N THR A 275 12.87 -11.57 12.69
CA THR A 275 13.51 -11.93 13.95
C THR A 275 13.34 -10.85 15.02
N ASN A 276 13.08 -9.60 14.61
CA ASN A 276 12.80 -8.49 15.51
C ASN A 276 11.80 -7.50 14.90
N ALA A 277 10.78 -7.16 15.67
CA ALA A 277 9.74 -6.20 15.29
C ALA A 277 9.50 -5.12 16.38
N VAL A 278 10.41 -5.00 17.35
CA VAL A 278 10.26 -4.07 18.49
C VAL A 278 11.45 -3.15 18.71
N SER A 279 12.63 -3.48 18.15
CA SER A 279 13.85 -2.71 18.34
C SER A 279 14.32 -2.06 17.05
N VAL A 280 15.13 -1.00 17.19
CA VAL A 280 15.76 -0.30 16.08
C VAL A 280 17.00 -1.04 15.58
N ILE A 281 17.23 -1.01 14.27
CA ILE A 281 18.37 -1.70 13.65
C ILE A 281 19.58 -0.78 13.43
N CYS A 282 19.35 0.53 13.26
CA CYS A 282 20.42 1.48 12.91
C CYS A 282 21.17 2.00 14.14
N ASN A 283 22.49 2.02 14.06
CA ASN A 283 23.36 2.67 15.05
C ASN A 283 23.57 4.17 14.81
N VAL A 284 23.12 4.67 13.64
CA VAL A 284 23.26 6.06 13.23
C VAL A 284 21.93 6.61 12.76
N ALA A 285 21.79 7.94 12.80
CA ALA A 285 20.55 8.61 12.36
C ALA A 285 20.33 8.43 10.86
N LEU A 286 19.05 8.30 10.46
CA LEU A 286 18.63 8.35 9.06
C LEU A 286 18.85 9.76 8.48
N PRO A 287 19.18 9.86 7.18
CA PRO A 287 19.26 8.79 6.20
C PRO A 287 20.64 8.09 6.14
N ASN A 288 21.56 8.34 7.07
CA ASN A 288 22.95 7.84 7.01
C ASN A 288 23.11 6.35 7.39
N CYS A 289 22.01 5.69 7.77
CA CYS A 289 22.05 4.26 8.10
C CYS A 289 22.27 3.40 6.85
N THR A 290 23.29 2.55 6.92
CA THR A 290 23.66 1.62 5.85
C THR A 290 23.77 0.19 6.37
N SER A 291 23.89 -0.78 5.48
CA SER A 291 24.16 -2.19 5.85
C SER A 291 25.42 -2.42 6.70
N LYS A 292 26.31 -1.41 6.79
CA LYS A 292 27.51 -1.44 7.65
C LYS A 292 27.36 -0.68 8.98
N THR A 293 26.24 0.00 9.20
CA THR A 293 25.98 0.78 10.42
C THR A 293 24.78 0.25 11.19
N LEU A 294 24.57 -1.06 11.12
CA LEU A 294 23.56 -1.79 11.88
C LEU A 294 24.11 -2.19 13.25
N ILE A 295 23.24 -2.55 14.17
CA ILE A 295 23.65 -3.22 15.41
C ILE A 295 24.14 -4.64 15.09
N ASP A 296 25.11 -5.15 15.85
CA ASP A 296 25.94 -6.32 15.50
C ASP A 296 25.21 -7.62 15.09
N THR A 297 24.00 -7.85 15.55
CA THR A 297 23.24 -9.08 15.26
C THR A 297 22.07 -8.89 14.30
N ALA A 298 21.93 -7.70 13.77
CA ALA A 298 20.75 -7.32 12.97
C ALA A 298 20.98 -7.48 11.48
N THR A 299 19.93 -7.85 10.77
CA THR A 299 19.88 -7.83 9.30
C THR A 299 18.66 -7.05 8.84
N GLU A 300 18.86 -6.18 7.85
CA GLU A 300 17.80 -5.34 7.28
C GLU A 300 16.62 -6.13 6.70
N ALA A 301 16.85 -7.40 6.36
CA ALA A 301 15.83 -8.29 5.81
C ALA A 301 14.88 -8.87 6.88
N THR A 302 15.30 -8.89 8.17
CA THR A 302 14.57 -9.57 9.24
C THR A 302 14.19 -8.68 10.43
N TRP A 303 14.56 -7.42 10.41
CA TRP A 303 14.16 -6.44 11.41
C TRP A 303 13.15 -5.45 10.81
N LEU A 304 12.10 -5.09 11.57
CA LEU A 304 11.01 -4.25 11.06
C LEU A 304 11.37 -2.76 11.03
N TRP A 305 12.13 -2.26 12.01
CA TRP A 305 12.33 -0.83 12.23
C TRP A 305 13.77 -0.41 11.96
N ALA A 306 13.94 0.64 11.13
CA ALA A 306 15.24 1.27 10.90
C ALA A 306 15.67 2.10 12.12
N ASP A 307 14.79 2.98 12.58
CA ASP A 307 14.94 3.76 13.80
C ASP A 307 13.66 3.71 14.66
N ALA A 308 13.46 4.69 15.53
CA ALA A 308 12.34 4.71 16.47
C ALA A 308 10.95 4.78 15.79
N THR A 309 10.87 5.25 14.56
CA THR A 309 9.60 5.55 13.86
C THR A 309 9.54 5.08 12.41
N HIS A 310 10.68 4.74 11.79
CA HIS A 310 10.76 4.43 10.37
C HIS A 310 10.96 2.95 10.10
N LEU A 311 10.35 2.48 9.02
CA LEU A 311 10.47 1.09 8.54
C LEU A 311 11.88 0.81 8.01
N SER A 312 12.41 -0.37 8.34
CA SER A 312 13.62 -0.91 7.70
C SER A 312 13.34 -1.40 6.28
N ALA A 313 14.33 -1.99 5.62
CA ALA A 313 14.17 -2.61 4.32
C ALA A 313 13.08 -3.70 4.31
N ALA A 314 12.97 -4.52 5.38
CA ALA A 314 11.91 -5.52 5.49
C ALA A 314 10.51 -4.90 5.51
N GLY A 315 10.31 -3.83 6.29
CA GLY A 315 9.05 -3.09 6.35
C GLY A 315 8.72 -2.42 5.02
N GLN A 316 9.68 -1.76 4.38
CA GLN A 316 9.54 -1.13 3.06
C GLN A 316 9.17 -2.15 1.97
N THR A 317 9.81 -3.33 1.99
CA THR A 317 9.49 -4.42 1.05
C THR A 317 8.05 -4.88 1.20
N ARG A 318 7.55 -5.02 2.43
CA ARG A 318 6.17 -5.44 2.66
C ARG A 318 5.17 -4.36 2.22
N LEU A 319 5.43 -3.11 2.57
CA LEU A 319 4.62 -1.97 2.14
C LEU A 319 4.60 -1.86 0.60
N GLY A 320 5.77 -1.98 -0.04
CA GLY A 320 5.90 -2.00 -1.49
C GLY A 320 5.11 -3.12 -2.15
N SER A 321 5.14 -4.33 -1.58
CA SER A 321 4.37 -5.47 -2.09
C SER A 321 2.86 -5.24 -2.01
N LEU A 322 2.35 -4.65 -0.93
CA LEU A 322 0.93 -4.30 -0.81
C LEU A 322 0.53 -3.22 -1.83
N ALA A 323 1.36 -2.19 -2.00
CA ALA A 323 1.13 -1.14 -2.98
C ALA A 323 1.17 -1.67 -4.42
N GLN A 324 2.11 -2.57 -4.73
CA GLN A 324 2.20 -3.27 -6.01
C GLN A 324 0.93 -4.08 -6.29
N GLN A 325 0.43 -4.84 -5.31
CA GLN A 325 -0.82 -5.59 -5.47
C GLN A 325 -2.00 -4.67 -5.78
N ARG A 326 -2.05 -3.46 -5.19
CA ARG A 326 -3.08 -2.48 -5.51
C ARG A 326 -2.91 -1.91 -6.91
N ALA A 327 -1.68 -1.64 -7.35
CA ALA A 327 -1.41 -1.15 -8.69
C ALA A 327 -1.76 -2.15 -9.80
N GLN A 328 -1.63 -3.46 -9.54
CA GLN A 328 -1.86 -4.51 -10.51
C GLN A 328 -3.23 -5.19 -10.38
N GLY A 329 -3.80 -5.20 -9.18
CA GLY A 329 -5.03 -5.93 -8.86
C GLY A 329 -6.26 -5.06 -8.68
N ASN A 330 -6.12 -3.75 -8.66
CA ASN A 330 -7.25 -2.81 -8.67
C ASN A 330 -7.83 -2.74 -10.08
N PRO A 331 -9.12 -2.38 -10.24
CA PRO A 331 -9.71 -2.29 -11.56
C PRO A 331 -9.21 -1.12 -12.41
N PHE A 332 -8.23 -0.33 -11.99
CA PHE A 332 -7.64 0.68 -12.87
C PHE A 332 -6.51 0.16 -13.74
#